data_84d556d976d198e659c858113d5e92a8
#
_entry.id   84d556d976d198e659c858113d5e92a8
#
_cell.length_a   1.000
_cell.length_b   1.000
_cell.length_c   1.000
_cell.angle_alpha   90.00
_cell.angle_beta   90.00
_cell.angle_gamma   90.00
#
_symmetry.space_group_name_H-M   'P 1'
#
loop_
_entity.id
_entity.type
_entity.pdbx_description
1 polymer ?
#
loop_
_entity_poly.entity_id
_entity_poly.type
_entity_poly.pdbx_seq_one_letter_code
_entity_poly.pdbx_strand_id
1 'polypeptide(L)'
;LESFIYLTDNGHYSDAAHILDLSDLPQADQAVIGTERAFQLSVLMERKVVVPWRKLADRPYGWLSGSAEDNDTGRVRRSLLIDRLELGGHDVPLRLNRIKPGEDAEPVWVFSRQSIDNIPHLHAQYGPTELETMLPDWLRIRAFWGMYLWEVLFLPLLVVGALMAGWFAFGIMRRLGEVA
;
A
#
# COMPACT_ATOMS: atom_id res chain seq x y z
N LEU A 1 6.58 -9.38 8.64
CA LEU A 1 5.55 -8.78 7.81
C LEU A 1 4.20 -8.72 8.53
N GLU A 2 3.74 -9.82 9.10
CA GLU A 2 2.50 -9.87 9.90
C GLU A 2 2.52 -8.84 11.03
N SER A 3 3.62 -8.74 11.77
CA SER A 3 3.77 -7.74 12.83
C SER A 3 3.63 -6.31 12.30
N PHE A 4 4.17 -6.02 11.11
CA PHE A 4 4.02 -4.71 10.48
C PHE A 4 2.55 -4.41 10.16
N ILE A 5 1.86 -5.35 9.51
CA ILE A 5 0.45 -5.20 9.16
C ILE A 5 -0.39 -5.03 10.44
N TYR A 6 -0.17 -5.87 11.45
CA TYR A 6 -0.89 -5.78 12.72
C TYR A 6 -0.72 -4.41 13.40
N LEU A 7 0.52 -3.89 13.46
CA LEU A 7 0.80 -2.60 14.07
C LEU A 7 0.15 -1.45 13.30
N THR A 8 0.24 -1.48 11.97
CA THR A 8 -0.33 -0.43 11.13
C THR A 8 -1.85 -0.43 11.10
N ASP A 9 -2.50 -1.60 11.13
CA ASP A 9 -3.95 -1.73 11.22
C ASP A 9 -4.51 -1.17 12.54
N ASN A 10 -3.68 -1.20 13.60
CA ASN A 10 -4.03 -0.60 14.90
C ASN A 10 -3.53 0.85 15.06
N GLY A 11 -2.96 1.46 14.01
CA GLY A 11 -2.47 2.84 14.05
C GLY A 11 -1.15 3.04 14.78
N HIS A 12 -0.44 1.95 15.14
CA HIS A 12 0.85 1.98 15.85
C HIS A 12 2.03 2.18 14.89
N TYR A 13 2.03 3.28 14.13
CA TYR A 13 3.04 3.55 13.11
C TYR A 13 4.45 3.76 13.66
N SER A 14 4.57 4.32 14.89
CA SER A 14 5.87 4.47 15.56
C SER A 14 6.53 3.12 15.86
N ASP A 15 5.71 2.13 16.26
CA ASP A 15 6.22 0.78 16.55
C ASP A 15 6.52 0.04 15.25
N ALA A 16 5.68 0.23 14.22
CA ALA A 16 5.90 -0.32 12.89
C ALA A 16 7.18 0.22 12.23
N ALA A 17 7.61 1.44 12.56
CA ALA A 17 8.85 2.03 12.06
C ALA A 17 10.10 1.20 12.42
N HIS A 18 10.08 0.46 13.54
CA HIS A 18 11.18 -0.44 13.91
C HIS A 18 11.35 -1.64 12.98
N ILE A 19 10.38 -1.90 12.10
CA ILE A 19 10.46 -2.96 11.09
C ILE A 19 11.01 -2.41 9.74
N LEU A 20 11.43 -1.16 9.72
CA LEU A 20 12.05 -0.50 8.58
C LEU A 20 13.55 -0.38 8.79
N ASP A 21 14.35 -0.61 7.74
CA ASP A 21 15.81 -0.37 7.77
C ASP A 21 16.09 1.12 7.56
N LEU A 22 16.17 1.86 8.65
CA LEU A 22 16.41 3.32 8.69
C LEU A 22 17.88 3.65 8.97
N SER A 23 18.79 2.72 8.76
CA SER A 23 20.20 2.86 9.17
C SER A 23 20.95 4.01 8.48
N ASP A 24 20.47 4.52 7.34
CA ASP A 24 21.07 5.69 6.66
C ASP A 24 20.60 7.03 7.23
N LEU A 25 19.54 7.03 8.02
CA LEU A 25 19.02 8.27 8.60
C LEU A 25 19.74 8.59 9.92
N PRO A 26 19.98 9.89 10.20
CA PRO A 26 20.44 10.32 11.51
C PRO A 26 19.47 9.81 12.61
N GLN A 27 20.01 9.37 13.74
CA GLN A 27 19.22 8.79 14.82
C GLN A 27 18.11 9.74 15.32
N ALA A 28 18.37 11.04 15.28
CA ALA A 28 17.39 12.07 15.69
C ALA A 28 16.15 12.08 14.78
N ASP A 29 16.31 11.74 13.50
CA ASP A 29 15.25 11.83 12.50
C ASP A 29 14.51 10.51 12.30
N GLN A 30 15.10 9.39 12.75
CA GLN A 30 14.54 8.05 12.53
C GLN A 30 13.13 7.89 13.11
N ALA A 31 12.84 8.48 14.25
CA ALA A 31 11.52 8.36 14.88
C ALA A 31 10.43 9.06 14.04
N VAL A 32 10.70 10.26 13.58
CA VAL A 32 9.72 11.06 12.82
C VAL A 32 9.56 10.52 11.40
N ILE A 33 10.67 10.39 10.68
CA ILE A 33 10.67 9.91 9.30
C ILE A 33 10.19 8.45 9.25
N GLY A 34 10.62 7.62 10.20
CA GLY A 34 10.21 6.22 10.27
C GLY A 34 8.71 6.06 10.45
N THR A 35 8.10 6.84 11.34
CA THR A 35 6.64 6.83 11.54
C THR A 35 5.90 7.24 10.27
N GLU A 36 6.37 8.28 9.58
CA GLU A 36 5.79 8.72 8.31
C GLU A 36 5.92 7.65 7.23
N ARG A 37 7.11 7.03 7.10
CA ARG A 37 7.34 5.94 6.13
C ARG A 37 6.48 4.71 6.42
N ALA A 38 6.32 4.37 7.71
CA ALA A 38 5.44 3.26 8.10
C ALA A 38 3.99 3.51 7.70
N PHE A 39 3.49 4.72 7.92
CA PHE A 39 2.16 5.13 7.45
C PHE A 39 2.05 5.07 5.91
N GLN A 40 2.98 5.68 5.18
CA GLN A 40 2.98 5.68 3.72
C GLN A 40 3.04 4.26 3.16
N LEU A 41 3.86 3.39 3.74
CA LEU A 41 3.98 2.00 3.34
C LEU A 41 2.70 1.20 3.63
N SER A 42 2.02 1.43 4.76
CA SER A 42 0.75 0.77 5.06
C SER A 42 -0.32 1.09 4.01
N VAL A 43 -0.42 2.35 3.60
CA VAL A 43 -1.33 2.78 2.53
C VAL A 43 -1.00 2.09 1.20
N LEU A 44 0.28 1.97 0.85
CA LEU A 44 0.71 1.27 -0.35
C LEU A 44 0.37 -0.23 -0.29
N MET A 45 0.63 -0.87 0.86
CA MET A 45 0.32 -2.28 1.07
C MET A 45 -1.16 -2.56 0.95
N GLU A 46 -1.98 -1.68 1.49
CA GLU A 46 -3.44 -1.81 1.41
C GLU A 46 -3.97 -1.66 -0.03
N ARG A 47 -3.39 -0.76 -0.83
CA ARG A 47 -3.93 -0.37 -2.14
C ARG A 47 -3.37 -1.17 -3.32
N LYS A 48 -2.09 -1.54 -3.26
CA LYS A 48 -1.35 -2.03 -4.43
C LYS A 48 -0.60 -3.33 -4.21
N VAL A 49 -0.14 -3.60 -2.99
CA VAL A 49 0.72 -4.76 -2.73
C VAL A 49 -0.11 -6.03 -2.58
N VAL A 50 0.22 -7.03 -3.38
CA VAL A 50 -0.34 -8.37 -3.23
C VAL A 50 0.68 -9.25 -2.51
N VAL A 51 0.41 -9.52 -1.23
CA VAL A 51 1.31 -10.34 -0.42
C VAL A 51 1.19 -11.81 -0.80
N PRO A 52 2.27 -12.43 -1.32
CA PRO A 52 2.24 -13.84 -1.71
C PRO A 52 2.44 -14.75 -0.49
N TRP A 53 1.45 -14.83 0.40
CA TRP A 53 1.52 -15.57 1.67
C TRP A 53 2.07 -17.00 1.53
N ARG A 54 1.74 -17.69 0.45
CA ARG A 54 2.22 -19.05 0.19
C ARG A 54 3.74 -19.15 -0.07
N LYS A 55 4.38 -18.03 -0.46
CA LYS A 55 5.82 -17.97 -0.73
C LYS A 55 6.61 -17.42 0.44
N LEU A 56 5.92 -16.87 1.44
CA LEU A 56 6.53 -16.40 2.67
C LEU A 56 6.84 -17.61 3.53
N ALA A 57 8.11 -17.73 3.94
CA ALA A 57 8.53 -18.84 4.79
C ALA A 57 8.02 -18.60 6.21
N ASP A 58 7.26 -19.54 6.76
CA ASP A 58 6.74 -19.54 8.14
C ASP A 58 7.83 -19.59 9.23
N ARG A 59 9.10 -19.66 8.84
CA ARG A 59 10.20 -19.86 9.78
C ARG A 59 11.17 -18.69 9.77
N PRO A 60 11.75 -18.33 10.94
CA PRO A 60 12.72 -17.24 11.06
C PRO A 60 13.92 -17.36 10.12
N TYR A 61 14.28 -18.58 9.74
CA TYR A 61 15.43 -18.85 8.89
C TYR A 61 15.13 -18.74 7.38
N GLY A 62 13.87 -18.73 6.97
CA GLY A 62 13.47 -18.54 5.57
C GLY A 62 14.26 -19.45 4.62
N TRP A 63 14.27 -20.77 4.88
CA TRP A 63 14.98 -21.73 4.03
C TRP A 63 14.48 -21.65 2.60
N LEU A 64 15.42 -21.68 1.65
CA LEU A 64 15.09 -21.86 0.25
C LEU A 64 14.53 -23.28 0.07
N SER A 65 13.21 -23.40 -0.07
CA SER A 65 12.60 -24.63 -0.57
C SER A 65 12.83 -24.66 -2.08
N GLY A 66 13.96 -25.18 -2.51
CA GLY A 66 14.24 -25.44 -3.92
C GLY A 66 13.58 -26.74 -4.36
N SER A 67 13.10 -26.80 -5.59
CA SER A 67 12.94 -28.06 -6.31
C SER A 67 14.30 -28.78 -6.35
N ALA A 68 14.31 -30.12 -6.41
CA ALA A 68 15.48 -30.96 -6.30
C ALA A 68 16.64 -30.68 -7.30
N GLU A 69 16.48 -29.70 -8.19
CA GLU A 69 17.46 -29.29 -9.21
C GLU A 69 18.26 -28.05 -8.80
N ASP A 70 17.90 -27.36 -7.73
CA ASP A 70 18.56 -26.12 -7.32
C ASP A 70 19.57 -26.41 -6.20
N ASN A 71 20.85 -26.24 -6.49
CA ASN A 71 21.99 -26.43 -5.55
C ASN A 71 21.96 -25.49 -4.33
N ASP A 72 20.92 -24.68 -4.19
CA ASP A 72 20.72 -23.69 -3.13
C ASP A 72 19.78 -24.17 -2.00
N THR A 73 19.37 -25.45 -2.03
CA THR A 73 18.61 -26.09 -0.94
C THR A 73 19.42 -26.07 0.35
N GLY A 74 18.89 -25.36 1.36
CA GLY A 74 19.53 -25.27 2.68
C GLY A 74 20.27 -23.95 2.95
N ARG A 75 20.36 -23.03 1.99
CA ARG A 75 20.88 -21.68 2.25
C ARG A 75 19.84 -20.79 2.89
N VAL A 76 20.26 -20.02 3.86
CA VAL A 76 19.44 -19.03 4.54
C VAL A 76 19.17 -17.85 3.61
N ARG A 77 17.91 -17.56 3.35
CA ARG A 77 17.55 -16.36 2.56
C ARG A 77 17.97 -15.10 3.29
N ARG A 78 18.64 -14.20 2.57
CA ARG A 78 19.03 -12.88 3.06
C ARG A 78 18.05 -11.78 2.64
N SER A 79 17.31 -12.02 1.57
CA SER A 79 16.33 -11.08 1.04
C SER A 79 15.10 -11.81 0.50
N LEU A 80 13.94 -11.25 0.71
CA LEU A 80 12.65 -11.76 0.28
C LEU A 80 11.91 -10.68 -0.52
N LEU A 81 11.56 -10.98 -1.77
CA LEU A 81 10.71 -10.12 -2.58
C LEU A 81 9.25 -10.32 -2.16
N ILE A 82 8.59 -9.23 -1.77
CA ILE A 82 7.15 -9.22 -1.48
C ILE A 82 6.39 -8.97 -2.78
N ASP A 83 6.69 -7.84 -3.45
CA ASP A 83 6.01 -7.43 -4.67
C ASP A 83 6.89 -6.50 -5.49
N ARG A 84 6.42 -6.13 -6.69
CA ARG A 84 7.03 -5.12 -7.55
C ARG A 84 5.99 -4.08 -7.89
N LEU A 85 6.30 -2.83 -7.60
CA LEU A 85 5.45 -1.69 -7.89
C LEU A 85 6.06 -0.88 -9.04
N GLU A 86 5.23 -0.44 -9.96
CA GLU A 86 5.68 0.39 -11.07
C GLU A 86 5.82 1.84 -10.61
N LEU A 87 6.97 2.44 -10.87
CA LEU A 87 7.23 3.87 -10.62
C LEU A 87 7.86 4.49 -11.86
N GLY A 88 7.11 5.37 -12.53
CA GLY A 88 7.63 6.07 -13.71
C GLY A 88 8.10 5.14 -14.85
N GLY A 89 7.43 4.01 -15.07
CA GLY A 89 7.78 3.02 -16.09
C GLY A 89 8.88 2.03 -15.69
N HIS A 90 9.29 2.02 -14.43
CA HIS A 90 10.29 1.08 -13.89
C HIS A 90 9.71 0.29 -12.71
N ASP A 91 10.08 -0.99 -12.65
CA ASP A 91 9.68 -1.86 -11.54
C ASP A 91 10.55 -1.59 -10.31
N VAL A 92 9.93 -1.13 -9.24
CA VAL A 92 10.54 -0.96 -7.91
C VAL A 92 10.22 -2.16 -7.05
N PRO A 93 11.21 -2.98 -6.65
CA PRO A 93 10.97 -4.14 -5.82
C PRO A 93 10.74 -3.75 -4.35
N LEU A 94 9.64 -4.22 -3.78
CA LEU A 94 9.41 -4.18 -2.33
C LEU A 94 9.98 -5.43 -1.71
N ARG A 95 11.01 -5.28 -0.85
CA ARG A 95 11.78 -6.39 -0.29
C ARG A 95 11.89 -6.30 1.22
N LEU A 96 11.90 -7.48 1.84
CA LEU A 96 12.40 -7.65 3.21
C LEU A 96 13.85 -8.14 3.16
N ASN A 97 14.70 -7.56 4.00
CA ASN A 97 16.06 -8.02 4.23
C ASN A 97 16.16 -8.61 5.63
N ARG A 98 16.95 -9.66 5.74
CA ARG A 98 17.28 -10.27 7.03
C ARG A 98 18.53 -9.61 7.57
N ILE A 99 18.37 -8.86 8.63
CA ILE A 99 19.47 -8.16 9.31
C ILE A 99 19.69 -8.74 10.71
N LYS A 100 20.90 -8.59 11.22
CA LYS A 100 21.28 -8.93 12.57
C LYS A 100 21.56 -7.61 13.31
N PRO A 101 20.68 -7.16 14.21
CA PRO A 101 20.80 -5.83 14.84
C PRO A 101 21.97 -5.73 15.85
N GLY A 102 22.59 -6.83 16.22
CA GLY A 102 23.75 -6.90 17.11
C GLY A 102 24.47 -8.24 16.98
N GLU A 103 25.69 -8.37 17.51
CA GLU A 103 26.48 -9.60 17.40
C GLU A 103 25.77 -10.83 18.00
N ASP A 104 25.11 -10.65 19.13
CA ASP A 104 24.40 -11.72 19.85
C ASP A 104 22.88 -11.71 19.62
N ALA A 105 22.35 -10.77 18.82
CA ALA A 105 20.93 -10.67 18.55
C ALA A 105 20.46 -11.71 17.51
N GLU A 106 19.23 -12.17 17.66
CA GLU A 106 18.61 -12.99 16.63
C GLU A 106 18.34 -12.18 15.36
N PRO A 107 18.54 -12.77 14.19
CA PRO A 107 18.27 -12.11 12.93
C PRO A 107 16.77 -11.81 12.78
N VAL A 108 16.47 -10.59 12.33
CA VAL A 108 15.10 -10.10 12.12
C VAL A 108 14.89 -9.72 10.65
N TRP A 109 13.63 -9.77 10.23
CA TRP A 109 13.23 -9.34 8.91
C TRP A 109 12.71 -7.90 8.95
N VAL A 110 13.34 -7.02 8.18
CA VAL A 110 12.96 -5.60 8.05
C VAL A 110 12.78 -5.25 6.59
N PHE A 111 11.97 -4.24 6.30
CA PHE A 111 11.88 -3.69 4.94
C PHE A 111 13.22 -3.11 4.54
N SER A 112 13.66 -3.45 3.32
CA SER A 112 14.97 -3.03 2.83
C SER A 112 15.02 -1.52 2.65
N ARG A 113 16.19 -0.93 2.89
CA ARG A 113 16.47 0.48 2.69
C ARG A 113 16.03 0.96 1.30
N GLN A 114 16.43 0.25 0.25
CA GLN A 114 16.04 0.59 -1.12
C GLN A 114 14.51 0.66 -1.31
N SER A 115 13.75 -0.21 -0.62
CA SER A 115 12.29 -0.14 -0.66
C SER A 115 11.79 1.11 0.05
N ILE A 116 12.37 1.46 1.21
CA ILE A 116 11.98 2.61 2.03
C ILE A 116 12.23 3.92 1.32
N ASP A 117 13.36 4.07 0.63
CA ASP A 117 13.72 5.27 -0.13
C ASP A 117 12.71 5.58 -1.25
N ASN A 118 12.10 4.56 -1.83
CA ASN A 118 11.10 4.71 -2.88
C ASN A 118 9.67 4.91 -2.37
N ILE A 119 9.41 4.68 -1.06
CA ILE A 119 8.05 4.81 -0.49
C ILE A 119 7.42 6.18 -0.76
N PRO A 120 8.09 7.34 -0.59
CA PRO A 120 7.46 8.63 -0.84
C PRO A 120 7.01 8.81 -2.28
N HIS A 121 7.83 8.38 -3.22
CA HIS A 121 7.53 8.48 -4.65
C HIS A 121 6.36 7.56 -5.03
N LEU A 122 6.36 6.34 -4.50
CA LEU A 122 5.25 5.40 -4.67
C LEU A 122 3.97 5.92 -4.01
N HIS A 123 4.08 6.51 -2.81
CA HIS A 123 2.93 7.09 -2.13
C HIS A 123 2.38 8.32 -2.87
N ALA A 124 3.24 9.14 -3.48
CA ALA A 124 2.78 10.26 -4.33
C ALA A 124 2.02 9.76 -5.57
N GLN A 125 2.37 8.59 -6.11
CA GLN A 125 1.70 8.01 -7.28
C GLN A 125 0.45 7.19 -6.95
N TYR A 126 0.46 6.42 -5.85
CA TYR A 126 -0.58 5.45 -5.50
C TYR A 126 -1.33 5.77 -4.20
N GLY A 127 -0.90 6.78 -3.48
CA GLY A 127 -1.53 7.25 -2.25
C GLY A 127 -2.93 7.83 -2.49
N PRO A 128 -3.60 8.26 -1.42
CA PRO A 128 -4.90 8.89 -1.54
C PRO A 128 -4.80 10.21 -2.30
N THR A 129 -5.75 10.45 -3.17
CA THR A 129 -5.85 11.73 -3.90
C THR A 129 -6.29 12.85 -2.94
N GLU A 130 -6.03 14.11 -3.33
CA GLU A 130 -6.49 15.27 -2.53
C GLU A 130 -8.00 15.24 -2.28
N LEU A 131 -8.79 14.79 -3.26
CA LEU A 131 -10.23 14.63 -3.10
C LEU A 131 -10.59 13.59 -2.03
N GLU A 132 -9.87 12.46 -2.00
CA GLU A 132 -10.08 11.43 -0.97
C GLU A 132 -9.71 11.92 0.43
N THR A 133 -8.69 12.77 0.55
CA THR A 133 -8.29 13.34 1.85
C THR A 133 -9.28 14.36 2.39
N MET A 134 -10.05 15.04 1.52
CA MET A 134 -11.12 15.95 1.92
C MET A 134 -12.39 15.23 2.38
N LEU A 135 -12.53 13.95 2.06
CA LEU A 135 -13.71 13.19 2.46
C LEU A 135 -13.66 12.80 3.95
N PRO A 136 -14.80 12.90 4.67
CA PRO A 136 -14.90 12.40 6.04
C PRO A 136 -14.56 10.92 6.15
N ASP A 137 -14.01 10.49 7.29
CA ASP A 137 -13.51 9.13 7.49
C ASP A 137 -14.56 8.04 7.24
N TRP A 138 -15.83 8.32 7.57
CA TRP A 138 -16.93 7.37 7.34
C TRP A 138 -17.22 7.10 5.86
N LEU A 139 -16.87 8.02 4.95
CA LEU A 139 -16.98 7.80 3.50
C LEU A 139 -15.81 7.00 2.93
N ARG A 140 -14.68 6.96 3.64
CA ARG A 140 -13.47 6.20 3.26
C ARG A 140 -13.51 4.74 3.72
N ILE A 141 -14.59 4.33 4.40
CA ILE A 141 -14.78 2.94 4.79
C ILE A 141 -14.96 2.08 3.53
N ARG A 142 -14.26 0.96 3.46
CA ARG A 142 -14.44 -0.04 2.41
C ARG A 142 -15.83 -0.68 2.55
N ALA A 143 -16.65 -0.54 1.54
CA ALA A 143 -17.96 -1.15 1.46
C ALA A 143 -17.87 -2.54 0.78
N PHE A 144 -18.66 -2.77 -0.26
CA PHE A 144 -18.70 -4.04 -0.97
C PHE A 144 -17.64 -4.13 -2.08
N TRP A 145 -17.06 -5.31 -2.31
CA TRP A 145 -16.10 -5.61 -3.38
C TRP A 145 -14.84 -4.75 -3.43
N GLY A 146 -14.39 -4.25 -2.28
CA GLY A 146 -13.16 -3.45 -2.18
C GLY A 146 -13.31 -1.99 -2.64
N MET A 147 -14.52 -1.55 -3.02
CA MET A 147 -14.82 -0.16 -3.32
C MET A 147 -15.06 0.64 -2.04
N TYR A 148 -14.68 1.90 -2.06
CA TYR A 148 -14.99 2.82 -0.95
C TYR A 148 -16.48 3.22 -0.95
N LEU A 149 -17.02 3.51 0.23
CA LEU A 149 -18.43 3.87 0.38
C LEU A 149 -18.80 5.08 -0.48
N TRP A 150 -17.92 6.06 -0.62
CA TRP A 150 -18.14 7.23 -1.46
C TRP A 150 -18.28 6.89 -2.96
N GLU A 151 -17.54 5.89 -3.46
CA GLU A 151 -17.66 5.43 -4.85
C GLU A 151 -19.02 4.79 -5.10
N VAL A 152 -19.46 3.97 -4.15
CA VAL A 152 -20.77 3.30 -4.22
C VAL A 152 -21.92 4.32 -4.19
N LEU A 153 -21.79 5.40 -3.43
CA LEU A 153 -22.82 6.46 -3.36
C LEU A 153 -22.77 7.41 -4.54
N PHE A 154 -21.59 7.73 -5.04
CA PHE A 154 -21.39 8.73 -6.09
C PHE A 154 -21.82 8.21 -7.47
N LEU A 155 -21.62 6.93 -7.76
CA LEU A 155 -22.00 6.29 -9.03
C LEU A 155 -23.51 6.42 -9.33
N PRO A 156 -24.43 5.98 -8.44
CA PRO A 156 -25.85 6.14 -8.69
C PRO A 156 -26.27 7.63 -8.71
N LEU A 157 -25.62 8.49 -7.93
CA LEU A 157 -25.91 9.92 -7.95
C LEU A 157 -25.57 10.56 -9.32
N LEU A 158 -24.45 10.17 -9.93
CA LEU A 158 -24.07 10.60 -11.27
C LEU A 158 -25.10 10.14 -12.32
N VAL A 159 -25.56 8.88 -12.23
CA VAL A 159 -26.56 8.34 -13.16
C VAL A 159 -27.87 9.09 -13.03
N VAL A 160 -28.35 9.34 -11.81
CA VAL A 160 -29.56 10.12 -11.57
C VAL A 160 -29.41 11.55 -12.08
N GLY A 161 -28.27 12.19 -11.81
CA GLY A 161 -27.97 13.53 -12.30
C GLY A 161 -27.97 13.64 -13.82
N ALA A 162 -27.37 12.65 -14.52
CA ALA A 162 -27.36 12.58 -15.97
C ALA A 162 -28.79 12.40 -16.54
N LEU A 163 -29.60 11.54 -15.93
CA LEU A 163 -31.00 11.34 -16.34
C LEU A 163 -31.84 12.61 -16.14
N MET A 164 -31.67 13.30 -15.01
CA MET A 164 -32.35 14.56 -14.75
C MET A 164 -31.94 15.66 -15.73
N ALA A 165 -30.65 15.77 -16.04
CA ALA A 165 -30.13 16.73 -17.02
C ALA A 165 -30.68 16.43 -18.41
N GLY A 166 -30.74 15.17 -18.81
CA GLY A 166 -31.35 14.74 -20.08
C GLY A 166 -32.84 15.07 -20.16
N TRP A 167 -33.58 14.79 -19.09
CA TRP A 167 -35.01 15.13 -19.01
C TRP A 167 -35.27 16.64 -19.07
N PHE A 168 -34.44 17.42 -18.40
CA PHE A 168 -34.53 18.86 -18.43
C PHE A 168 -34.21 19.46 -19.81
N ALA A 169 -33.15 18.97 -20.47
CA ALA A 169 -32.80 19.37 -21.82
C ALA A 169 -33.90 19.02 -22.84
N PHE A 170 -34.50 17.81 -22.72
CA PHE A 170 -35.64 17.40 -23.53
C PHE A 170 -36.86 18.32 -23.32
N GLY A 171 -37.15 18.69 -22.07
CA GLY A 171 -38.24 19.63 -21.74
C GLY A 171 -38.05 21.03 -22.35
N ILE A 172 -36.81 21.52 -22.38
CA ILE A 172 -36.48 22.82 -23.02
C ILE A 172 -36.68 22.72 -24.54
N MET A 173 -36.14 21.66 -25.18
CA MET A 173 -36.29 21.48 -26.64
C MET A 173 -37.75 21.38 -27.06
N ARG A 174 -38.57 20.66 -26.31
CA ARG A 174 -40.00 20.57 -26.57
C ARG A 174 -40.72 21.93 -26.51
N ARG A 175 -40.42 22.74 -25.53
CA ARG A 175 -40.99 24.11 -25.40
C ARG A 175 -40.56 25.01 -26.54
N LEU A 176 -39.31 24.91 -26.98
CA LEU A 176 -38.83 25.70 -28.12
C LEU A 176 -39.47 25.27 -29.45
N GLY A 177 -39.75 23.96 -29.61
CA GLY A 177 -40.43 23.45 -30.81
C GLY A 177 -41.96 23.80 -30.87
N GLU A 178 -42.58 24.11 -29.74
CA GLU A 178 -44.00 24.53 -29.70
C GLU A 178 -44.19 26.05 -30.00
N VAL A 179 -43.09 26.83 -30.06
CA VAL A 179 -43.09 28.28 -30.29
C VAL A 179 -42.72 28.65 -31.74
N ALA A 180 -42.22 27.68 -32.52
CA ALA A 180 -41.87 27.82 -33.94
C ALA A 180 -42.98 27.30 -34.85
#